data_970d8363cca7a32642a5536379fd2724
#
_entry.id   970d8363cca7a32642a5536379fd2724
#
_cell.length_a   1.000
_cell.length_b   1.000
_cell.length_c   1.000
_cell.angle_alpha   90.00
_cell.angle_beta   90.00
_cell.angle_gamma   90.00
#
_symmetry.space_group_name_H-M   'P 1'
#
loop_
_entity.id
_entity.type
_entity.pdbx_description
1 polymer ?
#
loop_
_entity_poly.entity_id
_entity_poly.type
_entity_poly.pdbx_seq_one_letter_code
_entity_poly.pdbx_strand_id
1 'polypeptide(L)'
;MAVDKRYLYKNVGTQEAPEASAMYAFFTLAECVSMDETGSQNIKQYVDKKITDLIGGATSETLDTLSEIATWIGEHKEVYEQLNTIVSGKADKNHRHDNASGTADGFMSKEHFTKLEGIEANANNYTHPENHPASMITQDATHQFVTTEEKKKFNDNTTYTNSTPIVSAHGGVTVGETFDKVPVQEMLDKILYPYVAPTLSTQAAPANGGTFEIGVGTNVTGVKATVGKKSRTIKKIEVFGTDSPTVALATLTEGVTNGGTFTLPLTKELKAAAQNGYRFTTKVTDADDKLVQATTGTFNLVYPFYYGAVAATASVDEAAVKALTKKVETKANKKWPFTANNQKMVFAYPASYGNLTKIFDANNFEVTDTFVKSTVAVTCADGQKINYNVYVNGASTVAGFNMDFRF
;
A
#
# COMPACT_ATOMS: atom_id res chain seq x y z
N MET A 1 -21.63 -8.63 1.73
CA MET A 1 -23.05 -9.08 1.76
C MET A 1 -23.75 -8.56 0.51
N ALA A 2 -24.28 -9.43 -0.33
CA ALA A 2 -25.06 -9.02 -1.50
C ALA A 2 -26.45 -8.57 -1.00
N VAL A 3 -26.74 -7.30 -1.11
CA VAL A 3 -28.08 -6.76 -0.82
C VAL A 3 -29.05 -7.35 -1.84
N ASP A 4 -30.09 -8.02 -1.40
CA ASP A 4 -31.10 -8.55 -2.33
C ASP A 4 -31.79 -7.39 -3.04
N LYS A 5 -31.41 -7.15 -4.29
CA LYS A 5 -31.97 -6.08 -5.12
C LYS A 5 -33.51 -6.11 -5.19
N ARG A 6 -34.13 -7.27 -5.02
CA ARG A 6 -35.61 -7.41 -5.02
C ARG A 6 -36.27 -6.72 -3.84
N TYR A 7 -35.59 -6.61 -2.72
CA TYR A 7 -36.14 -5.94 -1.52
C TYR A 7 -36.16 -4.40 -1.68
N LEU A 8 -35.15 -3.86 -2.36
CA LEU A 8 -35.04 -2.44 -2.62
C LEU A 8 -36.14 -1.93 -3.56
N TYR A 9 -36.47 -2.70 -4.60
CA TYR A 9 -37.49 -2.29 -5.58
C TYR A 9 -38.92 -2.45 -5.07
N LYS A 10 -39.17 -3.26 -4.07
CA LYS A 10 -40.50 -3.51 -3.53
C LYS A 10 -41.07 -2.31 -2.74
N ASN A 11 -40.18 -1.45 -2.21
CA ASN A 11 -40.57 -0.30 -1.37
C ASN A 11 -40.37 1.06 -2.04
N VAL A 12 -39.73 1.15 -3.19
CA VAL A 12 -39.33 2.41 -3.82
C VAL A 12 -39.66 2.51 -5.31
N GLY A 13 -40.64 1.76 -5.79
CA GLY A 13 -41.05 1.79 -7.19
C GLY A 13 -40.85 0.49 -7.92
N THR A 14 -41.01 0.47 -9.22
CA THR A 14 -40.88 -0.73 -10.04
C THR A 14 -39.42 -0.94 -10.43
N GLN A 15 -39.06 -2.21 -10.66
CA GLN A 15 -37.72 -2.65 -11.00
C GLN A 15 -37.19 -2.07 -12.32
N GLU A 16 -38.06 -1.58 -13.22
CA GLU A 16 -37.69 -1.11 -14.55
C GLU A 16 -37.41 0.39 -14.65
N ALA A 17 -37.98 1.23 -13.76
CA ALA A 17 -37.74 2.67 -13.73
C ALA A 17 -38.10 3.25 -12.35
N PRO A 18 -37.19 3.21 -11.36
CA PRO A 18 -37.45 3.88 -10.09
C PRO A 18 -37.47 5.40 -10.31
N GLU A 19 -38.52 6.05 -9.84
CA GLU A 19 -38.60 7.49 -9.88
C GLU A 19 -37.46 8.16 -9.08
N ALA A 20 -37.02 9.34 -9.48
CA ALA A 20 -35.97 10.09 -8.79
C ALA A 20 -36.27 10.33 -7.31
N SER A 21 -37.57 10.50 -6.96
CA SER A 21 -38.07 10.61 -5.58
C SER A 21 -37.83 9.35 -4.76
N ALA A 22 -37.86 8.17 -5.38
CA ALA A 22 -37.63 6.89 -4.71
C ALA A 22 -36.13 6.64 -4.42
N MET A 23 -35.24 7.14 -5.30
CA MET A 23 -33.80 7.15 -5.02
C MET A 23 -33.43 8.07 -3.85
N TYR A 24 -34.11 9.21 -3.71
CA TYR A 24 -33.90 10.13 -2.57
C TYR A 24 -34.33 9.50 -1.24
N ALA A 25 -35.43 8.75 -1.23
CA ALA A 25 -35.88 8.02 -0.05
C ALA A 25 -34.92 6.96 0.43
N PHE A 26 -34.13 6.36 -0.47
CA PHE A 26 -33.13 5.36 -0.11
C PHE A 26 -32.01 5.92 0.79
N PHE A 27 -31.57 7.16 0.56
CA PHE A 27 -30.53 7.78 1.38
C PHE A 27 -31.06 8.37 2.69
N THR A 28 -32.36 8.51 2.83
CA THR A 28 -32.99 9.07 4.05
C THR A 28 -33.56 7.99 4.99
N LEU A 29 -33.67 6.73 4.55
CA LEU A 29 -34.21 5.63 5.34
C LEU A 29 -33.10 4.77 5.96
N ALA A 30 -32.27 5.36 6.81
CA ALA A 30 -31.28 4.62 7.62
C ALA A 30 -31.92 3.51 8.48
N GLU A 31 -33.24 3.53 8.61
CA GLU A 31 -34.04 2.56 9.36
C GLU A 31 -34.30 1.26 8.59
N CYS A 32 -34.07 1.25 7.27
CA CYS A 32 -34.37 0.09 6.40
C CYS A 32 -33.18 -0.83 6.14
N VAL A 33 -31.97 -0.47 6.60
CA VAL A 33 -30.78 -1.27 6.40
C VAL A 33 -30.39 -1.94 7.72
N SER A 34 -30.36 -3.26 7.71
CA SER A 34 -29.89 -4.02 8.87
C SER A 34 -28.38 -4.01 8.97
N MET A 35 -27.85 -3.83 10.18
CA MET A 35 -26.43 -3.80 10.49
C MET A 35 -25.94 -5.08 11.18
N ASP A 36 -26.80 -6.03 11.43
CA ASP A 36 -26.46 -7.33 11.99
C ASP A 36 -26.95 -8.51 11.13
N GLU A 37 -26.38 -9.67 11.31
CA GLU A 37 -26.73 -10.88 10.55
C GLU A 37 -28.13 -11.40 10.87
N THR A 38 -28.74 -10.94 11.95
CA THR A 38 -30.06 -11.40 12.43
C THR A 38 -31.19 -10.49 11.95
N GLY A 39 -30.86 -9.34 11.35
CA GLY A 39 -31.85 -8.35 10.94
C GLY A 39 -32.55 -7.62 12.09
N SER A 40 -31.98 -7.68 13.30
CA SER A 40 -32.61 -7.16 14.52
C SER A 40 -32.34 -5.67 14.76
N GLN A 41 -31.34 -5.07 14.10
CA GLN A 41 -30.99 -3.67 14.25
C GLN A 41 -30.82 -2.97 12.90
N ASN A 42 -31.51 -1.87 12.69
CA ASN A 42 -31.27 -0.97 11.57
C ASN A 42 -30.10 0.00 11.84
N ILE A 43 -29.64 0.69 10.79
CA ILE A 43 -28.50 1.64 10.90
C ILE A 43 -28.76 2.67 12.00
N LYS A 44 -29.98 3.19 12.11
CA LYS A 44 -30.30 4.19 13.12
C LYS A 44 -30.11 3.62 14.53
N GLN A 45 -30.68 2.46 14.79
CA GLN A 45 -30.57 1.79 16.10
C GLN A 45 -29.13 1.41 16.45
N TYR A 46 -28.35 1.01 15.43
CA TYR A 46 -26.92 0.72 15.62
C TYR A 46 -26.12 1.97 15.99
N VAL A 47 -26.34 3.07 15.27
CA VAL A 47 -25.68 4.36 15.55
C VAL A 47 -26.10 4.90 16.92
N ASP A 48 -27.39 4.90 17.23
CA ASP A 48 -27.91 5.35 18.54
C ASP A 48 -27.29 4.53 19.69
N LYS A 49 -27.19 3.20 19.51
CA LYS A 49 -26.51 2.32 20.47
C LYS A 49 -25.03 2.67 20.63
N LYS A 50 -24.31 2.91 19.54
CA LYS A 50 -22.88 3.26 19.59
C LYS A 50 -22.66 4.63 20.24
N ILE A 51 -23.54 5.58 20.00
CA ILE A 51 -23.51 6.88 20.68
C ILE A 51 -23.78 6.69 22.18
N THR A 52 -24.79 5.90 22.56
CA THR A 52 -25.10 5.58 23.96
C THR A 52 -23.93 4.89 24.67
N ASP A 53 -23.30 3.91 24.00
CA ASP A 53 -22.13 3.21 24.52
C ASP A 53 -20.93 4.19 24.72
N LEU A 54 -20.77 5.16 23.82
CA LEU A 54 -19.69 6.16 23.87
C LEU A 54 -19.85 7.16 25.03
N ILE A 55 -21.08 7.58 25.30
CA ILE A 55 -21.39 8.54 26.37
C ILE A 55 -21.67 7.88 27.73
N GLY A 56 -21.36 6.58 27.88
CA GLY A 56 -21.42 5.87 29.15
C GLY A 56 -22.85 5.54 29.62
N GLY A 57 -23.76 5.31 28.69
CA GLY A 57 -25.14 4.88 28.98
C GLY A 57 -26.09 6.02 29.36
N ALA A 58 -25.67 7.28 29.31
CA ALA A 58 -26.60 8.40 29.37
C ALA A 58 -27.50 8.36 28.12
N THR A 59 -28.80 8.29 28.30
CA THR A 59 -29.75 8.34 27.18
C THR A 59 -29.66 9.70 26.53
N SER A 60 -29.82 9.75 25.21
CA SER A 60 -29.76 10.98 24.42
C SER A 60 -30.80 12.05 24.86
N GLU A 61 -31.74 11.68 25.73
CA GLU A 61 -32.75 12.56 26.31
C GLU A 61 -32.25 13.34 27.54
N THR A 62 -31.06 12.97 28.09
CA THR A 62 -30.57 13.63 29.32
C THR A 62 -29.40 14.59 29.11
N LEU A 63 -28.71 14.53 27.95
CA LEU A 63 -27.54 15.40 27.65
C LEU A 63 -27.38 15.59 26.15
N ASP A 64 -28.40 16.10 25.44
CA ASP A 64 -28.36 16.20 23.97
C ASP A 64 -27.82 17.56 23.47
N THR A 65 -27.61 18.53 24.33
CA THR A 65 -27.05 19.83 23.96
C THR A 65 -25.97 20.31 24.92
N LEU A 66 -25.06 21.15 24.43
CA LEU A 66 -24.08 21.85 25.27
C LEU A 66 -24.73 22.71 26.34
N SER A 67 -25.98 23.14 26.11
CA SER A 67 -26.80 23.92 27.04
C SER A 67 -27.23 23.08 28.24
N GLU A 68 -27.64 21.86 28.02
CA GLU A 68 -28.02 20.90 29.08
C GLU A 68 -26.84 20.49 29.94
N ILE A 69 -25.67 20.25 29.29
CA ILE A 69 -24.43 20.02 30.03
C ILE A 69 -24.06 21.23 30.89
N ALA A 70 -24.19 22.44 30.37
CA ALA A 70 -23.92 23.66 31.13
C ALA A 70 -24.90 23.84 32.29
N THR A 71 -26.19 23.50 32.09
CA THR A 71 -27.23 23.52 33.13
C THR A 71 -26.91 22.47 34.20
N TRP A 72 -26.61 21.27 33.81
CA TRP A 72 -26.23 20.19 34.74
C TRP A 72 -25.01 20.56 35.60
N ILE A 73 -23.97 21.16 35.01
CA ILE A 73 -22.83 21.69 35.74
C ILE A 73 -23.22 22.81 36.68
N GLY A 74 -24.17 23.70 36.27
CA GLY A 74 -24.70 24.77 37.09
C GLY A 74 -25.50 24.28 38.29
N GLU A 75 -26.35 23.29 38.09
CA GLU A 75 -27.19 22.69 39.14
C GLU A 75 -26.37 21.90 40.17
N HIS A 76 -25.23 21.34 39.79
CA HIS A 76 -24.35 20.61 40.69
C HIS A 76 -23.21 21.46 41.29
N LYS A 77 -23.25 22.78 41.06
CA LYS A 77 -22.28 23.71 41.64
C LYS A 77 -22.26 23.64 43.18
N GLU A 78 -23.45 23.39 43.79
CA GLU A 78 -23.59 23.26 45.24
C GLU A 78 -22.79 22.07 45.77
N VAL A 79 -22.68 20.97 45.04
CA VAL A 79 -21.90 19.80 45.41
C VAL A 79 -20.39 20.17 45.44
N TYR A 80 -19.93 20.97 44.47
CA TYR A 80 -18.60 21.49 44.45
C TYR A 80 -18.31 22.44 45.61
N GLU A 81 -19.26 23.32 45.93
CA GLU A 81 -19.13 24.29 47.02
C GLU A 81 -19.18 23.56 48.37
N GLN A 82 -20.03 22.54 48.54
CA GLN A 82 -20.10 21.69 49.70
C GLN A 82 -18.81 20.88 49.88
N LEU A 83 -18.28 20.27 48.80
CA LEU A 83 -17.03 19.53 48.83
C LEU A 83 -15.85 20.45 49.18
N ASN A 84 -15.81 21.65 48.60
CA ASN A 84 -14.79 22.64 48.89
C ASN A 84 -14.85 23.14 50.36
N THR A 85 -16.10 23.28 50.88
CA THR A 85 -16.32 23.62 52.30
C THR A 85 -15.85 22.49 53.23
N ILE A 86 -16.18 21.24 52.89
CA ILE A 86 -15.75 20.07 53.64
C ILE A 86 -14.24 19.92 53.61
N VAL A 87 -13.62 20.09 52.40
CA VAL A 87 -12.16 20.01 52.25
C VAL A 87 -11.47 21.17 52.98
N SER A 88 -12.03 22.39 52.89
CA SER A 88 -11.49 23.57 53.58
C SER A 88 -11.63 23.48 55.12
N GLY A 89 -12.67 22.76 55.58
CA GLY A 89 -12.88 22.54 57.00
C GLY A 89 -12.09 21.35 57.59
N LYS A 90 -11.45 20.54 56.74
CA LYS A 90 -10.70 19.35 57.20
C LYS A 90 -9.30 19.67 57.71
N ALA A 91 -8.74 20.78 57.27
CA ALA A 91 -7.48 21.24 57.85
C ALA A 91 -7.41 22.76 57.75
N ASP A 92 -7.41 23.41 58.88
CA ASP A 92 -7.06 24.86 58.93
C ASP A 92 -5.67 25.04 58.31
N LYS A 93 -5.54 26.06 57.45
CA LYS A 93 -4.27 26.44 56.79
C LYS A 93 -3.13 26.65 57.75
N ASN A 94 -3.46 26.90 59.00
CA ASN A 94 -2.55 27.18 60.07
C ASN A 94 -2.65 26.20 61.26
N HIS A 95 -3.32 25.02 61.06
CA HIS A 95 -3.33 24.07 62.13
C HIS A 95 -1.89 23.62 62.49
N ARG A 96 -1.55 23.83 63.70
CA ARG A 96 -0.27 23.40 64.25
C ARG A 96 -0.48 22.16 65.09
N HIS A 97 0.34 21.23 64.88
CA HIS A 97 0.50 20.16 65.82
C HIS A 97 1.64 20.53 66.78
N ASP A 98 1.38 20.49 68.01
CA ASP A 98 2.45 20.64 69.02
C ASP A 98 3.50 19.54 68.81
N ASN A 99 4.71 19.81 69.23
CA ASN A 99 5.74 18.80 69.23
C ASN A 99 5.34 17.71 70.23
N ALA A 100 5.51 16.44 69.88
CA ALA A 100 5.33 15.36 70.79
C ALA A 100 6.30 15.47 71.97
N SER A 101 5.84 15.03 73.14
CA SER A 101 6.68 14.95 74.34
C SER A 101 6.44 13.59 75.01
N GLY A 102 7.18 13.24 76.05
CA GLY A 102 6.99 12.04 76.79
C GLY A 102 5.61 11.91 77.52
N THR A 103 4.84 13.04 77.52
CA THR A 103 3.55 13.10 78.27
C THR A 103 2.38 13.47 77.33
N ALA A 104 2.61 13.92 76.12
CA ALA A 104 1.55 14.37 75.18
C ALA A 104 1.87 13.98 73.74
N ASP A 105 0.80 13.62 73.00
CA ASP A 105 0.86 13.38 71.53
C ASP A 105 1.02 14.70 70.78
N GLY A 106 1.81 14.69 69.74
CA GLY A 106 2.03 15.80 68.82
C GLY A 106 1.99 15.30 67.37
N PHE A 107 2.98 15.70 66.54
CA PHE A 107 3.16 15.12 65.19
C PHE A 107 3.39 13.62 65.19
N MET A 108 3.77 13.06 66.30
CA MET A 108 3.84 11.63 66.52
C MET A 108 3.18 11.32 67.88
N SER A 109 2.85 10.08 68.15
CA SER A 109 2.35 9.69 69.47
C SER A 109 3.46 9.80 70.53
N LYS A 110 3.08 10.04 71.77
CA LYS A 110 4.01 10.08 72.92
C LYS A 110 4.83 8.79 73.03
N GLU A 111 4.24 7.66 72.66
CA GLU A 111 4.95 6.36 72.66
C GLU A 111 6.06 6.34 71.61
N HIS A 112 5.83 6.92 70.42
CA HIS A 112 6.86 7.02 69.41
C HIS A 112 7.93 8.05 69.77
N PHE A 113 7.55 9.18 70.39
CA PHE A 113 8.49 10.16 70.91
C PHE A 113 9.42 9.54 71.96
N THR A 114 8.86 8.83 72.93
CA THR A 114 9.61 8.13 73.98
C THR A 114 10.58 7.09 73.40
N LYS A 115 10.12 6.36 72.34
CA LYS A 115 11.02 5.46 71.61
C LYS A 115 12.17 6.18 70.91
N LEU A 116 11.91 7.36 70.36
CA LEU A 116 12.95 8.18 69.73
C LEU A 116 13.94 8.73 70.78
N GLU A 117 13.45 9.21 71.95
CA GLU A 117 14.32 9.64 73.04
C GLU A 117 15.20 8.54 73.60
N GLY A 118 14.73 7.30 73.53
CA GLY A 118 15.52 6.13 73.92
C GLY A 118 16.58 5.69 72.88
N ILE A 119 16.64 6.39 71.74
CA ILE A 119 17.69 6.15 70.77
C ILE A 119 18.92 6.96 71.17
N GLU A 120 20.04 6.32 71.38
CA GLU A 120 21.30 6.99 71.72
C GLU A 120 21.68 8.05 70.65
N ALA A 121 22.25 9.19 71.13
CA ALA A 121 22.56 10.37 70.30
C ALA A 121 23.37 10.08 68.99
N ASN A 122 23.96 8.94 68.88
CA ASN A 122 24.71 8.47 67.70
C ASN A 122 24.20 7.15 67.15
N ALA A 123 22.99 6.68 67.54
CA ALA A 123 22.46 5.39 67.13
C ALA A 123 22.29 5.23 65.62
N ASN A 124 22.26 6.36 64.89
CA ASN A 124 22.14 6.38 63.44
C ASN A 124 23.28 7.15 62.76
N ASN A 125 24.42 7.33 63.41
CA ASN A 125 25.60 7.83 62.70
C ASN A 125 26.25 6.71 61.87
N TYR A 126 25.33 5.81 61.32
CA TYR A 126 25.73 4.82 60.36
C TYR A 126 25.92 5.55 59.01
N THR A 127 27.16 5.86 58.70
CA THR A 127 27.52 6.22 57.35
C THR A 127 27.48 4.96 56.52
N HIS A 128 26.45 4.85 55.72
CA HIS A 128 26.32 3.74 54.77
C HIS A 128 27.58 3.71 53.89
N PRO A 129 28.37 2.65 53.93
CA PRO A 129 29.53 2.58 53.03
C PRO A 129 29.08 2.68 51.60
N GLU A 130 29.82 3.43 50.80
CA GLU A 130 29.56 3.59 49.36
C GLU A 130 29.50 2.23 48.67
N ASN A 131 30.22 1.25 49.20
CA ASN A 131 30.19 -0.15 48.78
C ASN A 131 30.22 -1.08 50.00
N HIS A 132 29.34 -2.09 50.03
CA HIS A 132 29.41 -3.20 50.97
C HIS A 132 30.41 -4.24 50.45
N PRO A 133 31.49 -4.55 51.14
CA PRO A 133 32.36 -5.67 50.79
C PRO A 133 31.52 -6.98 50.77
N ALA A 134 31.73 -7.80 49.79
CA ALA A 134 31.04 -9.06 49.66
C ALA A 134 31.19 -9.96 50.89
N SER A 135 32.29 -9.79 51.67
CA SER A 135 32.56 -10.48 52.96
C SER A 135 31.57 -10.15 54.07
N MET A 136 30.81 -9.05 53.95
CA MET A 136 29.77 -8.68 54.94
C MET A 136 28.45 -9.43 54.73
N ILE A 137 28.29 -10.08 53.59
CA ILE A 137 27.07 -10.80 53.24
C ILE A 137 27.35 -12.30 53.42
N THR A 138 26.66 -12.92 54.37
CA THR A 138 26.75 -14.37 54.55
C THR A 138 26.05 -15.06 53.40
N GLN A 139 26.78 -15.91 52.72
CA GLN A 139 26.22 -16.74 51.65
C GLN A 139 25.54 -17.96 52.24
N ASP A 140 24.37 -18.31 51.73
CA ASP A 140 23.66 -19.54 52.08
C ASP A 140 23.32 -20.34 50.81
N ALA A 141 22.61 -21.44 50.94
CA ALA A 141 22.26 -22.30 49.81
C ALA A 141 21.35 -21.62 48.77
N THR A 142 20.70 -20.51 49.13
CA THR A 142 19.73 -19.79 48.28
C THR A 142 20.29 -18.44 47.80
N HIS A 143 21.32 -17.89 48.51
CA HIS A 143 21.92 -16.58 48.23
C HIS A 143 23.43 -16.71 48.09
N GLN A 144 23.92 -16.94 46.92
CA GLN A 144 25.33 -17.14 46.63
C GLN A 144 25.84 -16.03 45.69
N PHE A 145 27.09 -15.57 45.94
CA PHE A 145 27.77 -14.71 44.98
C PHE A 145 28.35 -15.57 43.84
N VAL A 146 28.14 -15.10 42.62
CA VAL A 146 28.81 -15.69 41.46
C VAL A 146 30.28 -15.30 41.43
N THR A 147 31.15 -16.26 41.32
CA THR A 147 32.59 -16.05 41.11
C THR A 147 32.89 -15.40 39.77
N THR A 148 34.08 -14.89 39.58
CA THR A 148 34.53 -14.35 38.30
C THR A 148 34.45 -15.41 37.17
N GLU A 149 34.79 -16.67 37.51
CA GLU A 149 34.73 -17.81 36.63
C GLU A 149 33.27 -18.17 36.26
N GLU A 150 32.36 -18.12 37.21
CA GLU A 150 30.95 -18.36 36.96
C GLU A 150 30.30 -17.24 36.14
N LYS A 151 30.64 -15.96 36.43
CA LYS A 151 30.23 -14.83 35.61
C LYS A 151 30.74 -14.98 34.16
N LYS A 152 31.99 -15.45 34.02
CA LYS A 152 32.55 -15.70 32.68
C LYS A 152 31.79 -16.82 32.00
N LYS A 153 31.52 -17.95 32.65
CA LYS A 153 30.72 -19.05 32.10
C LYS A 153 29.31 -18.59 31.73
N PHE A 154 28.69 -17.76 32.58
CA PHE A 154 27.36 -17.22 32.31
C PHE A 154 27.37 -16.32 31.07
N ASN A 155 28.34 -15.42 30.97
CA ASN A 155 28.53 -14.57 29.80
C ASN A 155 28.89 -15.36 28.54
N ASP A 156 29.75 -16.37 28.68
CA ASP A 156 30.12 -17.25 27.55
C ASP A 156 28.91 -18.06 27.07
N ASN A 157 27.99 -18.45 27.97
CA ASN A 157 26.75 -19.13 27.61
C ASN A 157 25.67 -18.21 27.02
N THR A 158 25.86 -16.90 27.05
CA THR A 158 24.97 -15.94 26.38
C THR A 158 25.30 -15.73 24.90
N THR A 159 26.42 -16.29 24.47
CA THR A 159 26.86 -16.24 23.09
C THR A 159 27.07 -17.65 22.52
N TYR A 160 26.88 -17.77 21.21
CA TYR A 160 27.10 -19.00 20.48
C TYR A 160 28.26 -18.85 19.48
N THR A 161 29.11 -19.86 19.46
CA THR A 161 30.20 -19.95 18.48
C THR A 161 30.19 -21.32 17.86
N ASN A 162 30.24 -21.42 16.53
CA ASN A 162 30.53 -22.65 15.82
C ASN A 162 31.66 -22.43 14.82
N SER A 163 32.62 -23.32 14.80
CA SER A 163 33.71 -23.34 13.81
C SER A 163 33.36 -24.13 12.56
N THR A 164 32.34 -24.98 12.64
CA THR A 164 31.86 -25.77 11.50
C THR A 164 30.78 -25.02 10.78
N PRO A 165 30.91 -24.70 9.48
CA PRO A 165 29.89 -24.02 8.73
C PRO A 165 28.55 -24.77 8.72
N ILE A 166 27.44 -24.03 8.69
CA ILE A 166 26.12 -24.61 8.61
C ILE A 166 25.96 -25.38 7.30
N VAL A 167 25.53 -26.63 7.40
CA VAL A 167 25.38 -27.53 6.24
C VAL A 167 23.98 -27.51 5.62
N SER A 168 22.96 -27.04 6.35
CA SER A 168 21.58 -26.93 5.87
C SER A 168 20.97 -25.64 6.36
N ALA A 169 20.28 -24.91 5.48
CA ALA A 169 19.62 -23.66 5.84
C ALA A 169 18.42 -23.91 6.77
N HIS A 170 18.30 -23.13 7.82
CA HIS A 170 17.18 -23.15 8.77
C HIS A 170 16.78 -21.72 9.18
N GLY A 171 15.54 -21.37 8.96
CA GLY A 171 15.07 -20.02 9.26
C GLY A 171 15.84 -18.97 8.44
N GLY A 172 16.42 -18.01 9.11
CA GLY A 172 17.29 -16.98 8.50
C GLY A 172 18.78 -17.32 8.45
N VAL A 173 19.16 -18.57 8.82
CA VAL A 173 20.53 -19.06 8.79
C VAL A 173 20.79 -19.73 7.45
N THR A 174 21.91 -19.37 6.80
CA THR A 174 22.27 -19.87 5.46
C THR A 174 23.35 -20.93 5.50
N VAL A 175 23.41 -21.76 4.45
CA VAL A 175 24.49 -22.73 4.28
C VAL A 175 25.84 -22.00 4.18
N GLY A 176 26.84 -22.53 4.87
CA GLY A 176 28.19 -21.94 4.92
C GLY A 176 28.36 -20.87 6.00
N GLU A 177 27.32 -20.47 6.70
CA GLU A 177 27.39 -19.47 7.75
C GLU A 177 28.10 -20.04 9.00
N THR A 178 28.88 -19.17 9.64
CA THR A 178 29.53 -19.44 10.92
C THR A 178 29.13 -18.33 11.91
N PHE A 179 29.04 -18.68 13.18
CA PHE A 179 28.81 -17.74 14.27
C PHE A 179 30.07 -17.65 15.14
N ASP A 180 30.49 -16.44 15.47
CA ASP A 180 31.56 -16.20 16.45
C ASP A 180 31.06 -15.24 17.52
N LYS A 181 30.86 -15.77 18.72
CA LYS A 181 30.35 -15.02 19.90
C LYS A 181 29.07 -14.23 19.64
N VAL A 182 28.21 -14.77 18.79
CA VAL A 182 26.89 -14.17 18.52
C VAL A 182 25.98 -14.38 19.73
N PRO A 183 25.27 -13.37 20.23
CA PRO A 183 24.30 -13.55 21.30
C PRO A 183 23.31 -14.65 20.96
N VAL A 184 23.06 -15.57 21.90
CA VAL A 184 22.10 -16.68 21.70
C VAL A 184 20.72 -16.16 21.30
N GLN A 185 20.29 -15.04 21.90
CA GLN A 185 19.03 -14.40 21.54
C GLN A 185 19.00 -13.99 20.04
N GLU A 186 20.09 -13.36 19.54
CA GLU A 186 20.18 -12.95 18.15
C GLU A 186 20.15 -14.16 17.20
N MET A 187 20.86 -15.23 17.57
CA MET A 187 20.83 -16.48 16.80
C MET A 187 19.43 -17.10 16.78
N LEU A 188 18.74 -17.16 17.94
CA LEU A 188 17.38 -17.66 18.03
C LEU A 188 16.41 -16.80 17.23
N ASP A 189 16.52 -15.48 17.32
CA ASP A 189 15.69 -14.56 16.55
C ASP A 189 15.88 -14.75 15.04
N LYS A 190 17.13 -14.99 14.62
CA LYS A 190 17.44 -15.27 13.22
C LYS A 190 16.83 -16.59 12.73
N ILE A 191 16.77 -17.60 13.59
CA ILE A 191 16.17 -18.92 13.28
C ILE A 191 14.65 -18.87 13.33
N LEU A 192 14.08 -18.31 14.40
CA LEU A 192 12.64 -18.35 14.69
C LEU A 192 11.88 -17.26 13.96
N TYR A 193 12.51 -16.11 13.71
CA TYR A 193 11.91 -14.93 13.07
C TYR A 193 12.72 -14.48 11.86
N PRO A 194 12.88 -15.36 10.85
CA PRO A 194 13.68 -15.01 9.66
C PRO A 194 13.08 -13.78 8.98
N TYR A 195 13.97 -12.99 8.40
CA TYR A 195 13.52 -11.88 7.57
C TYR A 195 12.74 -12.41 6.37
N VAL A 196 11.53 -11.90 6.20
CA VAL A 196 10.69 -12.10 5.03
C VAL A 196 10.48 -10.73 4.38
N ALA A 197 10.93 -10.62 3.13
CA ALA A 197 10.79 -9.38 2.36
C ALA A 197 9.31 -9.02 2.14
N PRO A 198 8.96 -7.73 2.11
CA PRO A 198 7.61 -7.31 1.73
C PRO A 198 7.26 -7.79 0.34
N THR A 199 5.97 -8.03 0.09
CA THR A 199 5.47 -8.32 -1.25
C THR A 199 5.06 -7.02 -1.94
N LEU A 200 5.26 -6.96 -3.25
CA LEU A 200 4.92 -5.79 -4.04
C LEU A 200 4.31 -6.18 -5.38
N SER A 201 3.18 -5.55 -5.72
CA SER A 201 2.70 -5.47 -7.10
C SER A 201 2.47 -4.02 -7.47
N THR A 202 2.63 -3.69 -8.75
CA THR A 202 2.52 -2.32 -9.23
C THR A 202 1.78 -2.25 -10.56
N GLN A 203 0.98 -1.21 -10.73
CA GLN A 203 0.18 -0.96 -11.92
C GLN A 203 0.13 0.55 -12.21
N ALA A 204 0.34 0.92 -13.45
CA ALA A 204 0.12 2.30 -13.90
C ALA A 204 -1.38 2.58 -14.13
N ALA A 205 -1.79 3.82 -13.94
CA ALA A 205 -3.16 4.28 -14.18
C ALA A 205 -3.16 5.45 -15.19
N PRO A 206 -4.15 5.55 -16.07
CA PRO A 206 -5.36 4.74 -16.21
C PRO A 206 -5.15 3.34 -16.84
N ALA A 207 -4.01 3.11 -17.49
CA ALA A 207 -3.68 1.83 -18.13
C ALA A 207 -2.34 1.29 -17.60
N ASN A 208 -2.26 -0.02 -17.41
CA ASN A 208 -1.03 -0.69 -16.97
C ASN A 208 -0.22 -1.21 -18.17
N GLY A 209 0.35 -0.31 -18.94
CA GLY A 209 1.01 -0.62 -20.22
C GLY A 209 0.01 -0.66 -21.38
N GLY A 210 0.47 -1.09 -22.53
CA GLY A 210 -0.33 -1.17 -23.75
C GLY A 210 0.45 -0.67 -24.97
N THR A 211 -0.24 -0.61 -26.12
CA THR A 211 0.34 -0.12 -27.35
C THR A 211 -0.35 1.18 -27.78
N PHE A 212 0.42 2.21 -28.02
CA PHE A 212 -0.02 3.56 -28.29
C PHE A 212 0.69 4.11 -29.54
N GLU A 213 0.02 4.97 -30.26
CA GLU A 213 0.58 5.62 -31.43
C GLU A 213 1.59 6.71 -31.04
N ILE A 214 2.75 6.71 -31.65
CA ILE A 214 3.74 7.78 -31.54
C ILE A 214 3.11 9.11 -32.00
N GLY A 215 3.27 10.15 -31.18
CA GLY A 215 2.68 11.47 -31.44
C GLY A 215 1.28 11.65 -30.78
N VAL A 216 0.51 10.57 -30.58
CA VAL A 216 -0.75 10.59 -29.84
C VAL A 216 -0.52 10.20 -28.38
N GLY A 217 0.05 9.03 -28.19
CA GLY A 217 0.50 8.56 -26.86
C GLY A 217 -0.59 8.29 -25.84
N THR A 218 -0.18 8.39 -24.58
CA THR A 218 -1.05 8.25 -23.41
C THR A 218 -0.52 9.08 -22.24
N ASN A 219 -1.39 9.47 -21.33
CA ASN A 219 -1.02 10.13 -20.07
C ASN A 219 -1.17 9.16 -18.92
N VAL A 220 -0.09 8.94 -18.17
CA VAL A 220 -0.10 8.22 -16.90
C VAL A 220 -0.28 9.23 -15.78
N THR A 221 -1.32 9.05 -14.98
CA THR A 221 -1.71 9.98 -13.90
C THR A 221 -1.31 9.48 -12.51
N GLY A 222 -0.84 8.25 -12.42
CA GLY A 222 -0.36 7.68 -11.17
C GLY A 222 0.09 6.23 -11.31
N VAL A 223 0.73 5.75 -10.27
CA VAL A 223 1.09 4.34 -10.11
C VAL A 223 0.47 3.80 -8.83
N LYS A 224 -0.27 2.73 -8.95
CA LYS A 224 -0.85 1.99 -7.84
C LYS A 224 0.14 0.92 -7.38
N ALA A 225 0.53 0.96 -6.12
CA ALA A 225 1.37 -0.03 -5.46
C ALA A 225 0.56 -0.80 -4.41
N THR A 226 0.54 -2.12 -4.49
CA THR A 226 -0.02 -2.96 -3.43
C THR A 226 1.13 -3.65 -2.72
N VAL A 227 1.29 -3.31 -1.45
CA VAL A 227 2.42 -3.69 -0.60
C VAL A 227 1.92 -4.56 0.54
N GLY A 228 2.40 -5.79 0.62
CA GLY A 228 2.18 -6.66 1.77
C GLY A 228 3.36 -6.55 2.74
N LYS A 229 3.16 -5.91 3.89
CA LYS A 229 4.12 -5.92 4.99
C LYS A 229 4.37 -7.37 5.44
N LYS A 230 5.61 -7.69 5.74
CA LYS A 230 6.04 -8.97 6.29
C LYS A 230 6.80 -8.75 7.60
N SER A 231 8.06 -9.10 7.67
CA SER A 231 8.85 -9.06 8.91
C SER A 231 9.10 -7.64 9.43
N ARG A 232 9.16 -6.65 8.56
CA ARG A 232 9.47 -5.26 8.92
C ARG A 232 8.38 -4.30 8.47
N THR A 233 8.28 -3.16 9.13
CA THR A 233 7.43 -2.04 8.70
C THR A 233 7.97 -1.44 7.41
N ILE A 234 7.08 -0.86 6.61
CA ILE A 234 7.47 -0.16 5.39
C ILE A 234 7.89 1.27 5.74
N LYS A 235 9.06 1.68 5.22
CA LYS A 235 9.65 3.00 5.42
C LYS A 235 9.22 3.98 4.33
N LYS A 236 9.26 3.54 3.07
CA LYS A 236 8.88 4.37 1.92
C LYS A 236 8.53 3.55 0.69
N ILE A 237 7.77 4.17 -0.19
CA ILE A 237 7.42 3.68 -1.52
C ILE A 237 7.82 4.76 -2.53
N GLU A 238 8.58 4.40 -3.56
CA GLU A 238 9.07 5.32 -4.59
C GLU A 238 8.76 4.78 -5.98
N VAL A 239 8.43 5.66 -6.90
CA VAL A 239 8.19 5.31 -8.31
C VAL A 239 9.23 6.00 -9.18
N PHE A 240 9.85 5.24 -10.06
CA PHE A 240 10.86 5.67 -11.03
C PHE A 240 10.36 5.42 -12.45
N GLY A 241 10.82 6.19 -13.39
CA GLY A 241 10.59 5.97 -14.80
C GLY A 241 11.79 5.33 -15.48
N THR A 242 11.59 4.71 -16.64
CA THR A 242 12.70 4.17 -17.46
C THR A 242 13.71 5.27 -17.84
N ASP A 243 13.22 6.49 -18.06
CA ASP A 243 14.05 7.67 -18.39
C ASP A 243 14.60 8.39 -17.14
N SER A 244 14.20 7.97 -15.95
CA SER A 244 14.64 8.54 -14.67
C SER A 244 14.82 7.42 -13.62
N PRO A 245 15.83 6.54 -13.81
CA PRO A 245 15.98 5.35 -12.95
C PRO A 245 16.53 5.66 -11.56
N THR A 246 17.09 6.86 -11.36
CA THR A 246 17.73 7.29 -10.11
C THR A 246 16.99 8.39 -9.38
N VAL A 247 16.12 9.14 -10.08
CA VAL A 247 15.31 10.22 -9.48
C VAL A 247 13.86 9.77 -9.44
N ALA A 248 13.29 9.70 -8.24
CA ALA A 248 11.91 9.29 -8.06
C ALA A 248 10.93 10.31 -8.68
N LEU A 249 9.96 9.81 -9.44
CA LEU A 249 8.86 10.60 -9.98
C LEU A 249 7.79 10.87 -8.92
N ALA A 250 7.65 9.97 -7.95
CA ALA A 250 6.77 10.12 -6.81
C ALA A 250 7.33 9.33 -5.62
N THR A 251 7.14 9.85 -4.41
CA THR A 251 7.56 9.23 -3.15
C THR A 251 6.45 9.33 -2.13
N LEU A 252 6.22 8.26 -1.39
CA LEU A 252 5.29 8.19 -0.28
C LEU A 252 6.01 7.62 0.95
N THR A 253 5.98 8.37 2.06
CA THR A 253 6.62 8.03 3.35
C THR A 253 5.62 7.92 4.50
N GLU A 254 4.48 8.60 4.38
CA GLU A 254 3.45 8.62 5.41
C GLU A 254 2.36 7.57 5.13
N GLY A 255 1.81 7.00 6.18
CA GLY A 255 0.73 6.02 6.10
C GLY A 255 1.12 4.65 5.55
N VAL A 256 2.39 4.41 5.19
CA VAL A 256 2.85 3.18 4.53
C VAL A 256 3.25 2.05 5.48
N THR A 257 3.43 2.35 6.75
CA THR A 257 4.07 1.50 7.78
C THR A 257 3.54 0.06 7.81
N ASN A 258 2.24 -0.13 7.64
CA ASN A 258 1.60 -1.44 7.72
C ASN A 258 1.37 -2.11 6.36
N GLY A 259 1.88 -1.52 5.28
CA GLY A 259 1.53 -1.93 3.93
C GLY A 259 0.10 -1.54 3.58
N GLY A 260 -0.38 -2.00 2.43
CA GLY A 260 -1.70 -1.67 1.90
C GLY A 260 -1.64 -1.39 0.41
N THR A 261 -2.69 -0.77 -0.09
CA THR A 261 -2.76 -0.31 -1.47
C THR A 261 -2.69 1.21 -1.53
N PHE A 262 -1.70 1.70 -2.24
CA PHE A 262 -1.37 3.13 -2.33
C PHE A 262 -1.42 3.57 -3.79
N THR A 263 -1.92 4.77 -4.03
CA THR A 263 -1.80 5.43 -5.32
C THR A 263 -0.81 6.57 -5.18
N LEU A 264 0.29 6.48 -5.91
CA LEU A 264 1.30 7.54 -6.00
C LEU A 264 0.94 8.40 -7.22
N PRO A 265 0.42 9.62 -7.02
CA PRO A 265 0.06 10.49 -8.13
C PRO A 265 1.33 10.97 -8.84
N LEU A 266 1.29 10.98 -10.15
CA LEU A 266 2.31 11.57 -11.01
C LEU A 266 1.65 11.98 -12.34
N THR A 267 2.34 12.78 -13.13
CA THR A 267 1.90 13.09 -14.49
C THR A 267 3.05 12.80 -15.43
N LYS A 268 2.84 11.81 -16.30
CA LYS A 268 3.83 11.43 -17.31
C LYS A 268 3.15 11.23 -18.66
N GLU A 269 3.45 12.10 -19.57
CA GLU A 269 3.04 11.93 -20.97
C GLU A 269 4.02 10.99 -21.67
N LEU A 270 3.49 9.98 -22.35
CA LEU A 270 4.23 9.00 -23.14
C LEU A 270 3.73 9.08 -24.58
N LYS A 271 4.45 9.77 -25.46
CA LYS A 271 4.07 9.94 -26.88
C LYS A 271 5.27 9.97 -27.85
N ALA A 272 6.48 10.12 -27.34
CA ALA A 272 7.67 10.20 -28.17
C ALA A 272 8.21 8.80 -28.51
N ALA A 273 8.76 8.63 -29.73
CA ALA A 273 9.36 7.37 -30.15
C ALA A 273 10.46 6.86 -29.21
N ALA A 274 11.24 7.77 -28.60
CA ALA A 274 12.28 7.44 -27.65
C ALA A 274 11.74 6.82 -26.34
N GLN A 275 10.44 6.94 -26.08
CA GLN A 275 9.76 6.37 -24.92
C GLN A 275 9.18 4.97 -25.20
N ASN A 276 9.45 4.38 -26.36
CA ASN A 276 9.01 3.03 -26.64
C ASN A 276 9.61 2.03 -25.65
N GLY A 277 8.80 1.13 -25.13
CA GLY A 277 9.22 0.17 -24.10
C GLY A 277 9.24 0.74 -22.68
N TYR A 278 8.65 1.91 -22.45
CA TYR A 278 8.64 2.57 -21.15
C TYR A 278 7.95 1.72 -20.09
N ARG A 279 8.51 1.74 -18.88
CA ARG A 279 7.94 1.14 -17.68
C ARG A 279 8.15 2.04 -16.49
N PHE A 280 7.27 1.91 -15.51
CA PHE A 280 7.51 2.45 -14.17
C PHE A 280 8.03 1.35 -13.27
N THR A 281 9.03 1.66 -12.47
CA THR A 281 9.55 0.77 -11.43
C THR A 281 9.15 1.32 -10.08
N THR A 282 8.39 0.56 -9.33
CA THR A 282 8.11 0.86 -7.92
C THR A 282 9.13 0.18 -7.05
N LYS A 283 9.68 0.91 -6.10
CA LYS A 283 10.61 0.43 -5.08
C LYS A 283 9.99 0.62 -3.72
N VAL A 284 10.04 -0.40 -2.89
CA VAL A 284 9.59 -0.39 -1.50
C VAL A 284 10.79 -0.65 -0.62
N THR A 285 11.03 0.24 0.32
CA THR A 285 12.10 0.11 1.33
C THR A 285 11.45 -0.15 2.68
N ASP A 286 11.91 -1.16 3.39
CA ASP A 286 11.47 -1.46 4.74
C ASP A 286 12.33 -0.75 5.81
N ALA A 287 12.03 -1.00 7.09
CA ALA A 287 12.72 -0.37 8.21
C ALA A 287 14.20 -0.78 8.35
N ASP A 288 14.58 -1.94 7.80
CA ASP A 288 15.97 -2.42 7.76
C ASP A 288 16.70 -1.99 6.48
N ASP A 289 16.15 -1.00 5.74
CA ASP A 289 16.65 -0.50 4.45
C ASP A 289 16.76 -1.57 3.35
N LYS A 290 16.02 -2.69 3.52
CA LYS A 290 15.91 -3.72 2.48
C LYS A 290 14.92 -3.26 1.40
N LEU A 291 15.28 -3.56 0.15
CA LEU A 291 14.57 -3.08 -1.02
C LEU A 291 13.89 -4.24 -1.75
N VAL A 292 12.62 -4.06 -2.11
CA VAL A 292 11.94 -4.84 -3.15
C VAL A 292 11.46 -3.93 -4.25
N GLN A 293 11.41 -4.45 -5.48
CA GLN A 293 10.95 -3.68 -6.62
C GLN A 293 10.05 -4.50 -7.55
N ALA A 294 9.15 -3.79 -8.22
CA ALA A 294 8.29 -4.35 -9.26
C ALA A 294 8.13 -3.33 -10.39
N THR A 295 7.84 -3.82 -11.58
CA THR A 295 7.62 -2.97 -12.76
C THR A 295 6.19 -3.09 -13.27
N THR A 296 5.67 -2.00 -13.80
CA THR A 296 4.38 -1.98 -14.52
C THR A 296 4.46 -2.78 -15.83
N GLY A 297 3.32 -2.96 -16.49
CA GLY A 297 3.28 -3.35 -17.89
C GLY A 297 4.06 -2.41 -18.77
N THR A 298 4.41 -2.86 -19.96
CA THR A 298 5.21 -2.09 -20.93
C THR A 298 4.30 -1.17 -21.74
N PHE A 299 4.71 0.08 -21.88
CA PHE A 299 4.09 1.04 -22.79
C PHE A 299 4.86 1.00 -24.11
N ASN A 300 4.26 0.40 -25.13
CA ASN A 300 4.83 0.33 -26.46
C ASN A 300 4.35 1.54 -27.28
N LEU A 301 5.26 2.34 -27.76
CA LEU A 301 4.98 3.48 -28.63
C LEU A 301 5.42 3.11 -30.03
N VAL A 302 4.46 3.04 -30.94
CA VAL A 302 4.68 2.52 -32.28
C VAL A 302 4.02 3.42 -33.33
N TYR A 303 4.54 3.40 -34.51
CA TYR A 303 3.82 3.91 -35.66
C TYR A 303 2.79 2.89 -36.12
N PRO A 304 1.58 3.33 -36.56
CA PRO A 304 0.47 2.43 -36.84
C PRO A 304 0.71 1.61 -38.13
N PHE A 305 0.00 0.50 -38.20
CA PHE A 305 -0.25 -0.22 -39.44
C PHE A 305 -1.45 0.40 -40.14
N TYR A 306 -1.46 0.29 -41.49
CA TYR A 306 -2.61 0.62 -42.31
C TYR A 306 -2.95 -0.55 -43.22
N TYR A 307 -4.22 -0.88 -43.33
CA TYR A 307 -4.69 -1.97 -44.19
C TYR A 307 -6.09 -1.71 -44.70
N GLY A 308 -6.41 -2.29 -45.82
CA GLY A 308 -7.72 -2.14 -46.46
C GLY A 308 -7.63 -2.23 -47.96
N ALA A 309 -8.59 -1.61 -48.64
CA ALA A 309 -8.67 -1.63 -50.11
C ALA A 309 -8.75 -0.22 -50.70
N VAL A 310 -8.16 -0.06 -51.85
CA VAL A 310 -8.23 1.18 -52.68
C VAL A 310 -8.78 0.85 -54.05
N ALA A 311 -9.30 1.86 -54.80
CA ALA A 311 -9.81 1.65 -56.15
C ALA A 311 -8.77 0.99 -57.05
N ALA A 312 -9.22 0.14 -57.99
CA ALA A 312 -8.33 -0.61 -58.89
C ALA A 312 -7.35 0.28 -59.66
N THR A 313 -7.78 1.50 -60.02
CA THR A 313 -6.98 2.48 -60.77
C THR A 313 -6.18 3.44 -59.87
N ALA A 314 -6.40 3.40 -58.56
CA ALA A 314 -5.75 4.34 -57.64
C ALA A 314 -4.23 4.09 -57.55
N SER A 315 -3.46 5.16 -57.49
CA SER A 315 -2.09 5.13 -56.99
C SER A 315 -2.11 5.04 -55.44
N VAL A 316 -1.13 4.34 -54.88
CA VAL A 316 -1.03 4.20 -53.41
C VAL A 316 0.05 5.15 -52.91
N ASP A 317 -0.33 6.40 -52.72
CA ASP A 317 0.48 7.47 -52.15
C ASP A 317 0.21 7.63 -50.62
N GLU A 318 0.78 8.66 -50.01
CA GLU A 318 0.58 9.00 -48.63
C GLU A 318 -0.90 9.17 -48.27
N ALA A 319 -1.65 9.88 -49.09
CA ALA A 319 -3.06 10.15 -48.83
C ALA A 319 -3.89 8.86 -48.89
N ALA A 320 -3.62 7.99 -49.85
CA ALA A 320 -4.26 6.70 -49.98
C ALA A 320 -3.93 5.80 -48.77
N VAL A 321 -2.67 5.75 -48.34
CA VAL A 321 -2.28 4.96 -47.12
C VAL A 321 -3.00 5.49 -45.88
N LYS A 322 -3.04 6.79 -45.65
CA LYS A 322 -3.70 7.39 -44.47
C LYS A 322 -5.22 7.24 -44.48
N ALA A 323 -5.82 7.02 -45.62
CA ALA A 323 -7.27 6.76 -45.77
C ALA A 323 -7.66 5.32 -45.42
N LEU A 324 -6.70 4.40 -45.35
CA LEU A 324 -6.94 3.01 -44.94
C LEU A 324 -7.28 2.87 -43.46
N THR A 325 -7.75 1.70 -43.08
CA THR A 325 -7.96 1.36 -41.67
C THR A 325 -6.64 1.40 -40.90
N LYS A 326 -6.57 2.28 -39.92
CA LYS A 326 -5.40 2.44 -39.05
C LYS A 326 -5.49 1.47 -37.89
N LYS A 327 -4.37 0.82 -37.57
CA LYS A 327 -4.25 -0.07 -36.40
C LYS A 327 -2.94 0.18 -35.65
N VAL A 328 -3.02 0.49 -34.39
CA VAL A 328 -1.86 0.71 -33.53
C VAL A 328 -1.50 -0.59 -32.80
N GLU A 329 -0.45 -1.24 -33.30
CA GLU A 329 0.01 -2.53 -32.78
C GLU A 329 1.52 -2.70 -32.92
N THR A 330 2.11 -3.56 -32.09
CA THR A 330 3.51 -3.95 -32.21
C THR A 330 3.73 -4.92 -33.38
N LYS A 331 4.96 -4.95 -33.91
CA LYS A 331 5.35 -5.93 -34.94
C LYS A 331 5.07 -7.35 -34.46
N ALA A 332 4.27 -8.08 -35.21
CA ALA A 332 4.00 -9.50 -35.00
C ALA A 332 3.43 -10.13 -36.29
N ASN A 333 3.65 -11.43 -36.47
CA ASN A 333 2.94 -12.18 -37.49
C ASN A 333 1.45 -12.21 -37.14
N LYS A 334 0.60 -11.71 -38.02
CA LYS A 334 -0.83 -11.53 -37.70
C LYS A 334 -1.70 -11.68 -38.92
N LYS A 335 -2.94 -12.10 -38.62
CA LYS A 335 -4.03 -12.10 -39.59
C LYS A 335 -4.75 -10.78 -39.59
N TRP A 336 -4.95 -10.19 -40.79
CA TRP A 336 -5.61 -8.91 -40.97
C TRP A 336 -6.84 -9.07 -41.88
N PRO A 337 -8.00 -8.53 -41.47
CA PRO A 337 -9.23 -8.68 -42.24
C PRO A 337 -9.22 -7.75 -43.49
N PHE A 338 -9.59 -8.29 -44.64
CA PHE A 338 -9.74 -7.55 -45.86
C PHE A 338 -11.11 -7.75 -46.49
N THR A 339 -11.67 -6.69 -47.02
CA THR A 339 -12.83 -6.71 -47.90
C THR A 339 -12.49 -5.82 -49.12
N ALA A 340 -12.67 -6.35 -50.31
CA ALA A 340 -12.41 -5.64 -51.52
C ALA A 340 -13.47 -6.03 -52.59
N ASN A 341 -13.94 -5.09 -53.39
CA ASN A 341 -14.85 -5.32 -54.50
C ASN A 341 -14.23 -4.70 -55.77
N ASN A 342 -13.56 -5.52 -56.56
CA ASN A 342 -12.74 -5.10 -57.68
C ASN A 342 -11.77 -3.96 -57.28
N GLN A 343 -11.11 -4.12 -56.16
CA GLN A 343 -10.22 -3.16 -55.53
C GLN A 343 -8.84 -3.78 -55.26
N LYS A 344 -7.80 -2.96 -55.18
CA LYS A 344 -6.48 -3.38 -54.72
C LYS A 344 -6.46 -3.47 -53.21
N MET A 345 -6.02 -4.61 -52.66
CA MET A 345 -5.73 -4.74 -51.24
C MET A 345 -4.37 -4.11 -50.94
N VAL A 346 -4.32 -3.37 -49.84
CA VAL A 346 -3.12 -2.62 -49.42
C VAL A 346 -2.84 -2.94 -47.97
N PHE A 347 -1.58 -3.30 -47.71
CA PHE A 347 -1.05 -3.44 -46.35
C PHE A 347 0.21 -2.60 -46.22
N ALA A 348 0.23 -1.67 -45.28
CA ALA A 348 1.33 -0.76 -45.05
C ALA A 348 1.75 -0.69 -43.59
N TYR A 349 3.05 -0.65 -43.37
CA TYR A 349 3.65 -0.62 -42.04
C TYR A 349 5.03 0.04 -42.07
N PRO A 350 5.56 0.53 -40.91
CA PRO A 350 6.86 1.17 -40.85
C PRO A 350 7.99 0.31 -41.45
N ALA A 351 8.74 0.86 -42.36
CA ALA A 351 9.81 0.13 -43.08
C ALA A 351 10.91 -0.40 -42.12
N SER A 352 11.02 0.21 -40.94
CA SER A 352 11.92 -0.28 -39.86
C SER A 352 11.60 -1.68 -39.38
N TYR A 353 10.41 -2.20 -39.66
CA TYR A 353 10.04 -3.58 -39.32
C TYR A 353 10.65 -4.62 -40.29
N GLY A 354 11.29 -4.17 -41.35
CA GLY A 354 11.85 -5.01 -42.42
C GLY A 354 10.80 -5.41 -43.45
N ASN A 355 11.15 -6.38 -44.28
CA ASN A 355 10.25 -6.90 -45.29
C ASN A 355 9.38 -8.03 -44.76
N LEU A 356 8.20 -8.22 -45.33
CA LEU A 356 7.45 -9.46 -45.13
C LEU A 356 8.22 -10.61 -45.76
N THR A 357 8.21 -11.73 -45.09
CA THR A 357 8.81 -12.98 -45.57
C THR A 357 7.79 -13.80 -46.36
N LYS A 358 6.53 -13.81 -45.87
CA LYS A 358 5.42 -14.54 -46.49
C LYS A 358 4.08 -13.85 -46.27
N ILE A 359 3.18 -14.02 -47.20
CA ILE A 359 1.77 -13.62 -47.13
C ILE A 359 0.93 -14.83 -47.45
N PHE A 360 -0.01 -15.19 -46.57
CA PHE A 360 -0.94 -16.30 -46.79
C PHE A 360 -2.37 -15.78 -46.91
N ASP A 361 -3.13 -16.39 -47.80
CA ASP A 361 -4.58 -16.14 -47.93
C ASP A 361 -5.39 -16.84 -46.80
N ALA A 362 -6.72 -16.73 -46.87
CA ALA A 362 -7.63 -17.33 -45.89
C ALA A 362 -7.57 -18.88 -45.88
N ASN A 363 -7.17 -19.47 -47.00
CA ASN A 363 -7.05 -20.94 -47.19
C ASN A 363 -5.63 -21.43 -46.86
N ASN A 364 -4.78 -20.52 -46.35
CA ASN A 364 -3.38 -20.77 -46.00
C ASN A 364 -2.48 -21.09 -47.21
N PHE A 365 -2.86 -20.61 -48.42
CA PHE A 365 -1.95 -20.62 -49.58
C PHE A 365 -1.04 -19.43 -49.53
N GLU A 366 0.24 -19.63 -49.87
CA GLU A 366 1.21 -18.55 -49.99
C GLU A 366 0.91 -17.74 -51.24
N VAL A 367 0.70 -16.45 -51.05
CA VAL A 367 0.34 -15.47 -52.10
C VAL A 367 1.30 -14.28 -52.12
N THR A 368 2.50 -14.43 -51.60
CA THR A 368 3.51 -13.37 -51.45
C THR A 368 3.80 -12.69 -52.78
N ASP A 369 3.94 -13.44 -53.89
CA ASP A 369 4.28 -12.98 -55.19
C ASP A 369 3.15 -12.18 -55.89
N THR A 370 1.94 -12.23 -55.34
CA THR A 370 0.81 -11.45 -55.84
C THR A 370 0.83 -9.99 -55.34
N PHE A 371 1.68 -9.72 -54.34
CA PHE A 371 1.83 -8.39 -53.75
C PHE A 371 3.09 -7.68 -54.27
N VAL A 372 2.92 -6.50 -54.83
CA VAL A 372 4.01 -5.63 -55.23
C VAL A 372 4.35 -4.74 -54.06
N LYS A 373 5.63 -4.76 -53.65
CA LYS A 373 6.15 -3.90 -52.58
C LYS A 373 6.62 -2.56 -53.17
N SER A 374 6.24 -1.48 -52.50
CA SER A 374 6.77 -0.13 -52.68
C SER A 374 7.12 0.50 -51.34
N THR A 375 7.68 1.71 -51.37
CA THR A 375 7.93 2.51 -50.17
C THR A 375 7.24 3.85 -50.33
N VAL A 376 6.48 4.23 -49.29
CA VAL A 376 5.77 5.51 -49.23
C VAL A 376 6.17 6.23 -47.95
N ALA A 377 6.56 7.49 -48.05
CA ALA A 377 6.82 8.33 -46.90
C ALA A 377 5.49 8.87 -46.36
N VAL A 378 5.14 8.52 -45.11
CA VAL A 378 3.89 8.90 -44.43
C VAL A 378 4.21 9.86 -43.30
N THR A 379 3.54 11.00 -43.26
CA THR A 379 3.60 11.96 -42.15
C THR A 379 2.74 11.42 -40.99
N CYS A 380 3.40 11.04 -39.93
CA CYS A 380 2.79 10.45 -38.72
C CYS A 380 2.27 11.52 -37.76
N ALA A 381 1.62 11.10 -36.69
CA ALA A 381 0.99 12.00 -35.70
C ALA A 381 1.99 12.89 -34.93
N ASP A 382 3.25 12.49 -34.84
CA ASP A 382 4.35 13.30 -34.29
C ASP A 382 4.94 14.32 -35.27
N GLY A 383 4.38 14.41 -36.50
CA GLY A 383 4.86 15.26 -37.59
C GLY A 383 6.07 14.71 -38.34
N GLN A 384 6.59 13.55 -37.95
CA GLN A 384 7.72 12.94 -38.66
C GLN A 384 7.27 12.21 -39.92
N LYS A 385 8.08 12.30 -40.97
CA LYS A 385 7.90 11.49 -42.17
C LYS A 385 8.60 10.16 -42.01
N ILE A 386 7.83 9.09 -41.94
CA ILE A 386 8.30 7.73 -41.73
C ILE A 386 8.11 6.95 -43.02
N ASN A 387 9.14 6.27 -43.50
CA ASN A 387 9.03 5.36 -44.63
C ASN A 387 8.21 4.13 -44.25
N TYR A 388 7.20 3.84 -45.02
CA TYR A 388 6.35 2.66 -44.90
C TYR A 388 6.65 1.70 -46.06
N ASN A 389 6.82 0.42 -45.74
CA ASN A 389 6.70 -0.66 -46.68
C ASN A 389 5.22 -0.83 -47.04
N VAL A 390 4.89 -0.71 -48.28
CA VAL A 390 3.51 -0.80 -48.78
C VAL A 390 3.42 -1.98 -49.75
N TYR A 391 2.63 -2.98 -49.38
CA TYR A 391 2.37 -4.16 -50.19
C TYR A 391 0.99 -4.02 -50.82
N VAL A 392 0.92 -4.11 -52.14
CA VAL A 392 -0.29 -3.91 -52.94
C VAL A 392 -0.54 -5.12 -53.79
N ASN A 393 -1.71 -5.78 -53.62
CA ASN A 393 -2.17 -6.81 -54.52
C ASN A 393 -2.90 -6.21 -55.74
N GLY A 394 -3.02 -6.95 -56.81
CA GLY A 394 -3.88 -6.61 -57.94
C GLY A 394 -5.36 -6.46 -57.53
N ALA A 395 -6.17 -5.83 -58.41
CA ALA A 395 -7.58 -5.69 -58.14
C ALA A 395 -8.25 -7.06 -58.01
N SER A 396 -9.01 -7.25 -56.92
CA SER A 396 -9.68 -8.51 -56.58
C SER A 396 -11.00 -8.22 -55.91
N THR A 397 -11.88 -9.25 -55.90
CA THR A 397 -13.13 -9.22 -55.14
C THR A 397 -13.05 -10.25 -54.04
N VAL A 398 -13.10 -9.79 -52.82
CA VAL A 398 -13.05 -10.65 -51.60
C VAL A 398 -14.06 -10.15 -50.60
N ALA A 399 -14.83 -11.06 -50.05
CA ALA A 399 -15.87 -10.78 -49.07
C ALA A 399 -15.42 -11.20 -47.69
N GLY A 400 -14.67 -10.29 -47.02
CA GLY A 400 -14.32 -10.42 -45.61
C GLY A 400 -13.51 -11.67 -45.25
N PHE A 401 -12.24 -11.73 -45.63
CA PHE A 401 -11.33 -12.80 -45.22
C PHE A 401 -10.05 -12.28 -44.53
N ASN A 402 -9.44 -13.14 -43.75
CA ASN A 402 -8.19 -12.78 -43.08
C ASN A 402 -6.98 -13.20 -43.90
N MET A 403 -6.06 -12.28 -44.13
CA MET A 403 -4.74 -12.58 -44.70
C MET A 403 -3.69 -12.59 -43.60
N ASP A 404 -2.77 -13.57 -43.62
CA ASP A 404 -1.69 -13.74 -42.65
C ASP A 404 -0.40 -13.10 -43.22
N PHE A 405 0.05 -12.01 -42.61
CA PHE A 405 1.28 -11.34 -42.97
C PHE A 405 2.39 -11.70 -41.97
N ARG A 406 3.50 -12.26 -42.49
CA ARG A 406 4.63 -12.73 -41.70
C ARG A 406 5.89 -11.92 -42.01
N PHE A 407 6.53 -11.46 -40.96
CA PHE A 407 7.74 -10.67 -40.97
C PHE A 407 8.99 -11.54 -40.94
#